data_ef3c8cfd278f0ced0759b1cc1b3214c5
#
_entry.id   ef3c8cfd278f0ced0759b1cc1b3214c5
#
_cell.length_a   1.000
_cell.length_b   1.000
_cell.length_c   1.000
_cell.angle_alpha   90.00
_cell.angle_beta   90.00
_cell.angle_gamma   90.00
#
_symmetry.space_group_name_H-M   'P 1'
#
loop_
_entity.id
_entity.type
_entity.pdbx_description
1 polymer ?
#
loop_
_entity_poly.entity_id
_entity_poly.type
_entity_poly.pdbx_seq_one_letter_code
_entity_poly.pdbx_strand_id
1 'polypeptide(L)'
;MKRFITSVVIILIVFSGFPSAVSAAGKGKKANKVDWNPVIEAIIQVESGGQRYAKHGNSVGVMQITPILVAECNQILKRKKSKKRYKLSDRFSIAKSKEMFLLIQSVHNPTNNIEHAIRSWNGGTHYSVKKTQRYFEKVMRAMK
;
A
#
# COMPACT_ATOMS: atom_id res chain seq x y z
N MET A 1 41.63 37.82 52.36
CA MET A 1 41.74 37.48 50.94
C MET A 1 42.19 36.02 50.86
N LYS A 2 41.29 35.10 50.51
CA LYS A 2 41.57 33.64 50.38
C LYS A 2 41.68 33.31 48.89
N ARG A 3 42.88 32.91 48.53
CA ARG A 3 43.22 32.42 47.17
C ARG A 3 42.79 30.95 47.05
N PHE A 4 41.87 30.63 46.14
CA PHE A 4 41.54 29.27 45.77
C PHE A 4 42.45 28.83 44.61
N ILE A 5 43.24 27.82 44.90
CA ILE A 5 44.11 27.15 43.91
C ILE A 5 43.25 26.09 43.25
N THR A 6 43.01 26.26 41.97
CA THR A 6 42.27 25.28 41.14
C THR A 6 43.28 24.30 40.57
N SER A 7 43.25 23.06 41.10
CA SER A 7 44.04 21.95 40.53
C SER A 7 43.39 21.48 39.22
N VAL A 8 44.13 21.61 38.16
CA VAL A 8 43.79 21.03 36.86
C VAL A 8 44.25 19.58 36.84
N VAL A 9 43.31 18.65 36.88
CA VAL A 9 43.57 17.21 36.65
C VAL A 9 43.51 16.96 35.15
N ILE A 10 44.67 16.67 34.56
CA ILE A 10 44.76 16.24 33.15
C ILE A 10 44.50 14.73 33.13
N ILE A 11 43.37 14.31 32.62
CA ILE A 11 43.03 12.91 32.35
C ILE A 11 43.60 12.58 30.98
N LEU A 12 44.64 11.77 30.93
CA LEU A 12 45.15 11.13 29.72
C LEU A 12 44.20 9.99 29.33
N ILE A 13 43.40 10.21 28.31
CA ILE A 13 42.59 9.14 27.70
C ILE A 13 43.45 8.37 26.73
N VAL A 14 43.83 7.16 27.14
CA VAL A 14 44.50 6.19 26.26
C VAL A 14 43.48 5.66 25.27
N PHE A 15 43.61 6.05 24.00
CA PHE A 15 42.85 5.48 22.90
C PHE A 15 43.34 4.06 22.61
N SER A 16 42.73 3.06 23.23
CA SER A 16 42.87 1.67 22.78
C SER A 16 41.96 1.47 21.55
N GLY A 17 42.63 1.28 20.41
CA GLY A 17 41.97 1.02 19.13
C GLY A 17 41.14 -0.26 19.16
N PHE A 18 39.82 -0.11 19.01
CA PHE A 18 38.96 -1.24 18.66
C PHE A 18 39.03 -1.46 17.14
N PRO A 19 39.25 -2.71 16.69
CA PRO A 19 39.15 -3.00 15.28
C PRO A 19 37.68 -2.78 14.84
N SER A 20 37.48 -1.85 13.92
CA SER A 20 36.19 -1.65 13.25
C SER A 20 35.83 -2.93 12.53
N ALA A 21 34.89 -3.70 13.09
CA ALA A 21 34.21 -4.74 12.34
C ALA A 21 33.45 -4.05 11.21
N VAL A 22 33.92 -4.19 9.98
CA VAL A 22 33.23 -3.85 8.77
C VAL A 22 31.99 -4.75 8.70
N SER A 23 30.89 -4.24 9.21
CA SER A 23 29.59 -4.86 9.00
C SER A 23 29.30 -4.77 7.50
N ALA A 24 29.40 -5.90 6.81
CA ALA A 24 28.91 -6.03 5.45
C ALA A 24 27.45 -5.65 5.45
N ALA A 25 27.15 -4.43 4.98
CA ALA A 25 25.81 -3.98 4.73
C ALA A 25 25.17 -4.97 3.75
N GLY A 26 24.33 -5.85 4.29
CA GLY A 26 23.50 -6.72 3.49
C GLY A 26 22.76 -5.87 2.48
N LYS A 27 23.00 -6.10 1.19
CA LYS A 27 22.22 -5.54 0.09
C LYS A 27 20.77 -5.87 0.38
N GLY A 28 20.02 -4.90 0.91
CA GLY A 28 18.58 -5.01 1.04
C GLY A 28 18.05 -5.41 -0.32
N LYS A 29 17.44 -6.59 -0.43
CA LYS A 29 16.69 -7.00 -1.62
C LYS A 29 15.70 -5.85 -1.87
N LYS A 30 15.90 -5.08 -2.96
CA LYS A 30 14.87 -4.19 -3.48
C LYS A 30 13.65 -5.06 -3.64
N ALA A 31 12.61 -4.82 -2.85
CA ALA A 31 11.32 -5.47 -3.03
C ALA A 31 10.96 -5.26 -4.51
N ASN A 32 10.81 -6.34 -5.27
CA ASN A 32 10.41 -6.26 -6.67
C ASN A 32 9.10 -5.49 -6.71
N LYS A 33 9.12 -4.31 -7.33
CA LYS A 33 7.94 -3.49 -7.51
C LYS A 33 7.01 -4.25 -8.44
N VAL A 34 5.91 -4.77 -7.92
CA VAL A 34 4.91 -5.46 -8.72
C VAL A 34 4.29 -4.47 -9.70
N ASP A 35 4.21 -4.84 -10.97
CA ASP A 35 3.38 -4.13 -11.93
C ASP A 35 1.92 -4.54 -11.71
N TRP A 36 1.14 -3.62 -11.17
CA TRP A 36 -0.28 -3.82 -10.89
C TRP A 36 -1.18 -3.61 -12.12
N ASN A 37 -0.65 -3.09 -13.24
CA ASN A 37 -1.48 -2.78 -14.41
C ASN A 37 -2.23 -4.00 -14.95
N PRO A 38 -1.63 -5.18 -15.14
CA PRO A 38 -2.37 -6.35 -15.63
C PRO A 38 -3.52 -6.75 -14.71
N VAL A 39 -3.31 -6.69 -13.40
CA VAL A 39 -4.34 -7.01 -12.40
C VAL A 39 -5.48 -5.98 -12.44
N ILE A 40 -5.14 -4.69 -12.47
CA ILE A 40 -6.11 -3.59 -12.50
C ILE A 40 -6.96 -3.65 -13.77
N GLU A 41 -6.36 -3.85 -14.95
CA GLU A 41 -7.09 -3.95 -16.21
C GLU A 41 -8.02 -5.18 -16.23
N ALA A 42 -7.57 -6.31 -15.71
CA ALA A 42 -8.40 -7.51 -15.59
C ALA A 42 -9.58 -7.30 -14.62
N ILE A 43 -9.37 -6.63 -13.48
CA ILE A 43 -10.45 -6.26 -12.56
C ILE A 43 -11.45 -5.33 -13.26
N ILE A 44 -10.99 -4.29 -13.97
CA ILE A 44 -11.86 -3.38 -14.74
C ILE A 44 -12.71 -4.15 -15.74
N GLN A 45 -12.11 -5.08 -16.46
CA GLN A 45 -12.82 -5.92 -17.44
C GLN A 45 -13.91 -6.76 -16.76
N VAL A 46 -13.61 -7.39 -15.62
CA VAL A 46 -14.55 -8.25 -14.89
C VAL A 46 -15.67 -7.46 -14.21
N GLU A 47 -15.35 -6.28 -13.65
CA GLU A 47 -16.31 -5.45 -12.90
C GLU A 47 -17.30 -4.71 -13.79
N SER A 48 -16.85 -4.20 -14.92
CA SER A 48 -17.67 -3.29 -15.73
C SER A 48 -17.52 -3.45 -17.24
N GLY A 49 -16.60 -4.31 -17.72
CA GLY A 49 -16.21 -4.32 -19.13
C GLY A 49 -15.62 -2.98 -19.59
N GLY A 50 -15.01 -2.22 -18.68
CA GLY A 50 -14.44 -0.90 -18.98
C GLY A 50 -15.46 0.25 -19.00
N GLN A 51 -16.71 0.01 -18.64
CA GLN A 51 -17.76 1.04 -18.66
C GLN A 51 -17.59 2.03 -17.50
N ARG A 52 -17.20 3.26 -17.83
CA ARG A 52 -16.89 4.32 -16.86
C ARG A 52 -18.05 4.65 -15.92
N TYR A 53 -19.27 4.57 -16.39
CA TYR A 53 -20.48 4.95 -15.64
C TYR A 53 -21.31 3.76 -15.18
N ALA A 54 -20.73 2.55 -15.20
CA ALA A 54 -21.39 1.36 -14.70
C ALA A 54 -21.86 1.54 -13.25
N LYS A 55 -23.06 1.04 -12.94
CA LYS A 55 -23.65 1.10 -11.59
C LYS A 55 -24.32 -0.24 -11.27
N HIS A 56 -23.94 -0.83 -10.14
CA HIS A 56 -24.59 -2.02 -9.58
C HIS A 56 -24.80 -1.80 -8.08
N GLY A 57 -26.00 -1.41 -7.69
CA GLY A 57 -26.30 -0.99 -6.32
C GLY A 57 -25.43 0.21 -5.90
N ASN A 58 -24.70 0.07 -4.81
CA ASN A 58 -23.80 1.09 -4.28
C ASN A 58 -22.42 1.13 -4.94
N SER A 59 -22.12 0.15 -5.81
CA SER A 59 -20.85 0.04 -6.52
C SER A 59 -20.93 0.78 -7.85
N VAL A 60 -19.96 1.63 -8.15
CA VAL A 60 -19.99 2.42 -9.40
C VAL A 60 -18.61 2.54 -10.04
N GLY A 61 -18.61 2.89 -11.33
CA GLY A 61 -17.42 3.15 -12.11
C GLY A 61 -16.74 1.88 -12.62
N VAL A 62 -15.61 2.06 -13.29
CA VAL A 62 -14.90 0.95 -13.96
C VAL A 62 -14.48 -0.18 -13.01
N MET A 63 -14.19 0.13 -11.75
CA MET A 63 -13.74 -0.83 -10.75
C MET A 63 -14.81 -1.13 -9.69
N GLN A 64 -16.07 -0.69 -9.90
CA GLN A 64 -17.20 -0.94 -9.00
C GLN A 64 -16.93 -0.58 -7.54
N ILE A 65 -16.41 0.63 -7.33
CA ILE A 65 -16.01 1.13 -6.01
C ILE A 65 -17.24 1.53 -5.19
N THR A 66 -17.28 1.09 -3.93
CA THR A 66 -18.32 1.45 -2.96
C THR A 66 -18.01 2.74 -2.20
N PRO A 67 -19.02 3.42 -1.60
CA PRO A 67 -18.76 4.53 -0.69
C PRO A 67 -17.88 4.17 0.51
N ILE A 68 -17.99 2.93 1.01
CA ILE A 68 -17.19 2.41 2.13
C ILE A 68 -15.70 2.40 1.76
N LEU A 69 -15.35 1.94 0.55
CA LEU A 69 -13.97 1.94 0.10
C LEU A 69 -13.40 3.35 -0.04
N VAL A 70 -14.20 4.32 -0.51
CA VAL A 70 -13.79 5.74 -0.55
C VAL A 70 -13.50 6.27 0.86
N ALA A 71 -14.36 5.95 1.83
CA ALA A 71 -14.15 6.33 3.23
C ALA A 71 -12.88 5.71 3.80
N GLU A 72 -12.62 4.43 3.53
CA GLU A 72 -11.40 3.74 3.95
C GLU A 72 -10.14 4.37 3.34
N CYS A 73 -10.15 4.67 2.04
CA CYS A 73 -9.06 5.40 1.38
C CYS A 73 -8.78 6.74 2.07
N ASN A 74 -9.83 7.49 2.43
CA ASN A 74 -9.67 8.77 3.12
C ASN A 74 -9.13 8.62 4.55
N GLN A 75 -9.49 7.55 5.25
CA GLN A 75 -8.92 7.23 6.56
C GLN A 75 -7.42 6.87 6.45
N ILE A 76 -7.05 6.09 5.44
CA ILE A 76 -5.64 5.77 5.17
C ILE A 76 -4.85 7.06 4.89
N LEU A 77 -5.37 7.93 4.03
CA LEU A 77 -4.74 9.22 3.72
C LEU A 77 -4.60 10.11 4.97
N LYS A 78 -5.61 10.12 5.84
CA LYS A 78 -5.56 10.85 7.12
C LYS A 78 -4.44 10.31 8.02
N ARG A 79 -4.33 8.98 8.19
CA ARG A 79 -3.25 8.35 8.97
C ARG A 79 -1.87 8.65 8.40
N LYS A 80 -1.76 8.73 7.07
CA LYS A 80 -0.52 9.13 6.36
C LYS A 80 -0.27 10.65 6.38
N LYS A 81 -1.07 11.43 7.10
CA LYS A 81 -0.98 12.91 7.18
C LYS A 81 -1.05 13.60 5.80
N SER A 82 -1.65 12.95 4.81
CA SER A 82 -1.86 13.51 3.47
C SER A 82 -3.00 14.52 3.50
N LYS A 83 -2.86 15.60 2.71
CA LYS A 83 -3.94 16.57 2.48
C LYS A 83 -4.95 16.09 1.41
N LYS A 84 -4.61 15.07 0.64
CA LYS A 84 -5.46 14.51 -0.41
C LYS A 84 -6.72 13.87 0.20
N ARG A 85 -7.85 14.04 -0.49
CA ARG A 85 -9.12 13.38 -0.17
C ARG A 85 -9.82 12.98 -1.45
N TYR A 86 -10.45 11.81 -1.43
CA TYR A 86 -11.33 11.34 -2.51
C TYR A 86 -12.77 11.74 -2.23
N LYS A 87 -13.49 12.13 -3.29
CA LYS A 87 -14.92 12.37 -3.29
C LYS A 87 -15.66 11.15 -3.83
N LEU A 88 -16.95 11.02 -3.55
CA LEU A 88 -17.77 9.92 -4.11
C LEU A 88 -17.79 9.94 -5.64
N SER A 89 -17.77 11.14 -6.26
CA SER A 89 -17.68 11.31 -7.71
C SER A 89 -16.37 10.79 -8.33
N ASP A 90 -15.29 10.69 -7.57
CA ASP A 90 -14.00 10.20 -8.05
C ASP A 90 -14.04 8.71 -8.48
N ARG A 91 -15.06 7.96 -8.02
CA ARG A 91 -15.32 6.57 -8.42
C ARG A 91 -15.60 6.42 -9.93
N PHE A 92 -16.03 7.47 -10.60
CA PHE A 92 -16.21 7.51 -12.05
C PHE A 92 -14.96 7.90 -12.83
N SER A 93 -13.89 8.27 -12.16
CA SER A 93 -12.61 8.56 -12.77
C SER A 93 -11.75 7.28 -12.79
N ILE A 94 -11.36 6.85 -14.00
CA ILE A 94 -10.49 5.68 -14.15
C ILE A 94 -9.18 5.86 -13.39
N ALA A 95 -8.53 7.01 -13.53
CA ALA A 95 -7.28 7.31 -12.84
C ALA A 95 -7.44 7.26 -11.30
N LYS A 96 -8.51 7.88 -10.76
CA LYS A 96 -8.77 7.87 -9.32
C LYS A 96 -9.13 6.48 -8.79
N SER A 97 -9.85 5.69 -9.57
CA SER A 97 -10.17 4.30 -9.22
C SER A 97 -8.90 3.46 -9.10
N LYS A 98 -7.96 3.58 -10.04
CA LYS A 98 -6.65 2.92 -9.99
C LYS A 98 -5.82 3.39 -8.80
N GLU A 99 -5.80 4.69 -8.50
CA GLU A 99 -5.12 5.25 -7.33
C GLU A 99 -5.69 4.68 -6.02
N MET A 100 -7.02 4.57 -5.89
CA MET A 100 -7.68 3.98 -4.71
C MET A 100 -7.31 2.50 -4.55
N PHE A 101 -7.29 1.72 -5.65
CA PHE A 101 -6.82 0.34 -5.62
C PHE A 101 -5.39 0.25 -5.07
N LEU A 102 -4.45 1.00 -5.64
CA LEU A 102 -3.05 1.00 -5.22
C LEU A 102 -2.89 1.43 -3.76
N LEU A 103 -3.68 2.41 -3.31
CA LEU A 103 -3.66 2.86 -1.92
C LEU A 103 -4.09 1.75 -0.95
N ILE A 104 -5.17 1.02 -1.27
CA ILE A 104 -5.65 -0.13 -0.49
C ILE A 104 -4.57 -1.23 -0.46
N GLN A 105 -4.00 -1.60 -1.63
CA GLN A 105 -2.95 -2.62 -1.68
C GLN A 105 -1.71 -2.22 -0.86
N SER A 106 -1.34 -0.95 -0.85
CA SER A 106 -0.18 -0.46 -0.09
C SER A 106 -0.29 -0.67 1.42
N VAL A 107 -1.50 -0.85 1.94
CA VAL A 107 -1.75 -1.01 3.39
C VAL A 107 -2.13 -2.46 3.73
N HIS A 108 -3.00 -3.06 2.94
CA HIS A 108 -3.57 -4.38 3.26
C HIS A 108 -2.85 -5.55 2.56
N ASN A 109 -1.90 -5.27 1.66
CA ASN A 109 -1.16 -6.28 0.93
C ASN A 109 0.35 -5.99 0.88
N PRO A 110 1.04 -5.95 2.03
CA PRO A 110 2.45 -5.55 2.11
C PRO A 110 3.38 -6.53 1.37
N THR A 111 2.94 -7.77 1.14
CA THR A 111 3.68 -8.79 0.40
C THR A 111 3.48 -8.71 -1.11
N ASN A 112 2.62 -7.81 -1.60
CA ASN A 112 2.25 -7.68 -3.00
C ASN A 112 1.74 -9.00 -3.64
N ASN A 113 0.94 -9.75 -2.87
CA ASN A 113 0.35 -11.01 -3.33
C ASN A 113 -0.82 -10.74 -4.28
N ILE A 114 -0.73 -11.22 -5.52
CA ILE A 114 -1.74 -10.97 -6.58
C ILE A 114 -3.08 -11.65 -6.24
N GLU A 115 -3.06 -12.89 -5.76
CA GLU A 115 -4.28 -13.60 -5.36
C GLU A 115 -5.00 -12.87 -4.22
N HIS A 116 -4.25 -12.43 -3.21
CA HIS A 116 -4.81 -11.63 -2.12
C HIS A 116 -5.44 -10.33 -2.63
N ALA A 117 -4.77 -9.62 -3.54
CA ALA A 117 -5.30 -8.39 -4.12
C ALA A 117 -6.64 -8.61 -4.84
N ILE A 118 -6.73 -9.66 -5.65
CA ILE A 118 -7.94 -9.99 -6.41
C ILE A 118 -9.08 -10.40 -5.47
N ARG A 119 -8.81 -11.32 -4.54
CA ARG A 119 -9.85 -11.83 -3.63
C ARG A 119 -10.34 -10.77 -2.66
N SER A 120 -9.43 -9.96 -2.11
CA SER A 120 -9.80 -8.88 -1.19
C SER A 120 -10.56 -7.75 -1.87
N TRP A 121 -10.33 -7.50 -3.17
CA TRP A 121 -11.11 -6.54 -3.92
C TRP A 121 -12.60 -6.90 -3.98
N ASN A 122 -12.91 -8.18 -4.19
CA ASN A 122 -14.27 -8.69 -4.26
C ASN A 122 -14.89 -8.96 -2.87
N GLY A 123 -14.13 -9.55 -1.96
CA GLY A 123 -14.65 -10.08 -0.69
C GLY A 123 -14.23 -9.31 0.55
N GLY A 124 -13.49 -8.18 0.40
CA GLY A 124 -12.93 -7.43 1.52
C GLY A 124 -11.69 -8.11 2.14
N THR A 125 -11.08 -7.47 3.13
CA THR A 125 -9.83 -7.93 3.76
C THR A 125 -9.95 -9.28 4.47
N HIS A 126 -11.16 -9.67 4.89
CA HIS A 126 -11.48 -10.95 5.53
C HIS A 126 -12.23 -11.90 4.59
N TYR A 127 -11.88 -11.89 3.32
CA TYR A 127 -12.56 -12.70 2.31
C TYR A 127 -12.52 -14.21 2.60
N SER A 128 -13.54 -14.90 2.11
CA SER A 128 -13.54 -16.37 2.05
C SER A 128 -12.99 -16.82 0.71
N VAL A 129 -11.99 -17.71 0.71
CA VAL A 129 -11.42 -18.31 -0.51
C VAL A 129 -12.52 -18.96 -1.35
N LYS A 130 -13.38 -19.76 -0.72
CA LYS A 130 -14.50 -20.46 -1.38
C LYS A 130 -15.46 -19.48 -2.06
N LYS A 131 -15.87 -18.40 -1.37
CA LYS A 131 -16.83 -17.42 -1.89
C LYS A 131 -16.22 -16.56 -3.01
N THR A 132 -14.92 -16.31 -2.98
CA THR A 132 -14.23 -15.47 -3.98
C THR A 132 -13.62 -16.28 -5.13
N GLN A 133 -13.71 -17.61 -5.12
CA GLN A 133 -13.06 -18.48 -6.11
C GLN A 133 -13.50 -18.16 -7.54
N ARG A 134 -14.80 -18.08 -7.79
CA ARG A 134 -15.33 -17.77 -9.12
C ARG A 134 -14.87 -16.40 -9.65
N TYR A 135 -14.81 -15.40 -8.76
CA TYR A 135 -14.32 -14.08 -9.10
C TYR A 135 -12.83 -14.12 -9.44
N PHE A 136 -12.03 -14.74 -8.58
CA PHE A 136 -10.59 -14.91 -8.80
C PHE A 136 -10.30 -15.55 -10.16
N GLU A 137 -10.98 -16.65 -10.50
CA GLU A 137 -10.81 -17.32 -11.78
C GLU A 137 -11.19 -16.44 -12.99
N LYS A 138 -12.25 -15.62 -12.87
CA LYS A 138 -12.62 -14.67 -13.92
C LYS A 138 -11.51 -13.63 -14.15
N VAL A 139 -10.96 -13.05 -13.07
CA VAL A 139 -9.88 -12.06 -13.19
C VAL A 139 -8.63 -12.72 -13.76
N MET A 140 -8.25 -13.90 -13.29
CA MET A 140 -7.08 -14.63 -13.83
C MET A 140 -7.22 -14.96 -15.33
N ARG A 141 -8.44 -15.26 -15.80
CA ARG A 141 -8.69 -15.44 -17.23
C ARG A 141 -8.57 -14.14 -18.01
N ALA A 142 -9.00 -13.02 -17.45
CA ALA A 142 -8.91 -11.70 -18.07
C ALA A 142 -7.48 -11.14 -18.11
N MET A 143 -6.57 -11.66 -17.28
CA MET A 143 -5.14 -11.30 -17.27
C MET A 143 -4.31 -11.97 -18.40
N LYS A 144 -4.87 -12.98 -19.07
CA LYS A 144 -4.21 -13.70 -20.19
C LYS A 144 -4.43 -12.96 -21.50
#